data_51c102b7b035f8f2d2781072f7cb110c
#
_entry.id   51c102b7b035f8f2d2781072f7cb110c
#
_cell.length_a   1.000
_cell.length_b   1.000
_cell.length_c   1.000
_cell.angle_alpha   90.00
_cell.angle_beta   90.00
_cell.angle_gamma   90.00
#
_symmetry.space_group_name_H-M   'P 1'
#
loop_
_entity.id
_entity.type
_entity.pdbx_description
1 polymer ?
#
loop_
_entity_poly.entity_id
_entity_poly.type
_entity_poly.pdbx_seq_one_letter_code
_entity_poly.pdbx_strand_id
1 'polypeptide(L)'
;MPANSSLAPTSSSILLENYEMLGPEKPARWLLYKTNQATDDHLSSKSLSEIKDGDCLLLECKVFSKPHTIKGGHRFFDVQDKNGDITKCAAFEPTKDFRNIVDDLEIGDSLIICGSVSNNTINLEKFQLINLVPRLIKPSNPLCKCGQRTHSSGKNSYYRCKKCGEKYDRPKLIEADTKLELKWYEPPASARRHLTTPISLMR
;
A
#
# COMPACT_ATOMS: atom_id res chain seq x y z
N MET A 1 -15.54 34.58 0.61
CA MET A 1 -14.74 33.78 -0.34
C MET A 1 -15.65 32.69 -0.91
N PRO A 2 -15.86 32.58 -2.23
CA PRO A 2 -16.71 31.56 -2.78
C PRO A 2 -16.08 30.20 -2.52
N ALA A 3 -16.88 29.25 -2.01
CA ALA A 3 -16.46 27.87 -1.82
C ALA A 3 -16.20 27.24 -3.19
N ASN A 4 -14.96 26.82 -3.46
CA ASN A 4 -14.63 25.98 -4.61
C ASN A 4 -15.17 24.58 -4.38
N SER A 5 -16.39 24.31 -4.79
CA SER A 5 -16.89 22.93 -4.88
C SER A 5 -16.41 22.32 -6.20
N SER A 6 -15.27 21.64 -6.19
CA SER A 6 -14.81 20.87 -7.33
C SER A 6 -15.59 19.55 -7.39
N LEU A 7 -16.68 19.52 -8.12
CA LEU A 7 -17.30 18.28 -8.58
C LEU A 7 -16.51 17.83 -9.80
N ALA A 8 -15.97 16.62 -9.79
CA ALA A 8 -15.35 15.97 -10.94
C ALA A 8 -16.42 15.19 -11.72
N PRO A 9 -17.06 15.77 -12.73
CA PRO A 9 -18.14 15.08 -13.43
C PRO A 9 -17.62 14.28 -14.61
N THR A 10 -18.23 13.14 -14.83
CA THR A 10 -17.98 12.29 -15.99
C THR A 10 -18.57 12.86 -17.29
N SER A 11 -19.43 13.87 -17.24
CA SER A 11 -19.96 14.58 -18.42
C SER A 11 -20.40 15.99 -18.08
N SER A 12 -20.34 16.90 -19.06
CA SER A 12 -20.82 18.29 -18.94
C SER A 12 -22.32 18.40 -18.68
N SER A 13 -23.12 17.43 -19.12
CA SER A 13 -24.57 17.38 -18.87
C SER A 13 -24.90 17.24 -17.39
N ILE A 14 -24.17 16.39 -16.66
CA ILE A 14 -24.37 16.18 -15.21
C ILE A 14 -24.11 17.48 -14.41
N LEU A 15 -23.13 18.28 -14.85
CA LEU A 15 -22.85 19.57 -14.22
C LEU A 15 -24.01 20.55 -14.37
N LEU A 16 -24.56 20.64 -15.58
CA LEU A 16 -25.66 21.54 -15.89
C LEU A 16 -26.95 21.12 -15.16
N GLU A 17 -27.23 19.82 -15.07
CA GLU A 17 -28.40 19.29 -14.35
C GLU A 17 -28.31 19.51 -12.83
N ASN A 18 -27.13 19.42 -12.24
CA ASN A 18 -26.93 19.61 -10.81
C ASN A 18 -26.61 21.06 -10.41
N TYR A 19 -26.56 21.97 -11.37
CA TYR A 19 -26.26 23.38 -11.12
C TYR A 19 -27.24 24.05 -10.13
N GLU A 20 -28.52 23.69 -10.18
CA GLU A 20 -29.55 24.22 -9.31
C GLU A 20 -29.43 23.75 -7.84
N MET A 21 -28.68 22.66 -7.62
CA MET A 21 -28.43 22.10 -6.29
C MET A 21 -27.29 22.80 -5.53
N LEU A 22 -26.54 23.70 -6.16
CA LEU A 22 -25.32 24.30 -5.61
C LEU A 22 -25.55 25.45 -4.60
N GLY A 23 -26.79 25.67 -4.19
CA GLY A 23 -27.10 26.65 -3.14
C GLY A 23 -28.11 27.71 -3.54
N PRO A 24 -28.52 28.58 -2.60
CA PRO A 24 -29.56 29.57 -2.81
C PRO A 24 -29.14 30.77 -3.70
N GLU A 25 -27.85 31.01 -3.88
CA GLU A 25 -27.33 32.09 -4.71
C GLU A 25 -27.02 31.59 -6.12
N LYS A 26 -27.73 32.11 -7.11
CA LYS A 26 -27.47 31.79 -8.52
C LYS A 26 -26.24 32.55 -9.00
N PRO A 27 -25.21 31.90 -9.54
CA PRO A 27 -24.04 32.57 -10.10
C PRO A 27 -24.45 33.42 -11.31
N ALA A 28 -23.90 34.64 -11.40
CA ALA A 28 -24.12 35.54 -12.53
C ALA A 28 -23.45 35.05 -13.83
N ARG A 29 -22.41 34.23 -13.70
CA ARG A 29 -21.63 33.66 -14.81
C ARG A 29 -21.00 32.32 -14.40
N TRP A 30 -20.80 31.43 -15.35
CA TRP A 30 -20.06 30.19 -15.18
C TRP A 30 -19.19 29.88 -16.39
N LEU A 31 -18.12 29.14 -16.19
CA LEU A 31 -17.23 28.64 -17.21
C LEU A 31 -16.91 27.17 -16.92
N LEU A 32 -16.88 26.38 -17.97
CA LEU A 32 -16.47 24.97 -17.90
C LEU A 32 -15.01 24.84 -18.28
N TYR A 33 -14.21 24.27 -17.39
CA TYR A 33 -12.81 23.99 -17.64
C TYR A 33 -12.58 22.48 -17.69
N LYS A 34 -11.73 22.03 -18.62
CA LYS A 34 -11.12 20.72 -18.54
C LYS A 34 -10.06 20.79 -17.43
N THR A 35 -10.15 19.87 -16.46
CA THR A 35 -9.18 19.76 -15.37
C THR A 35 -8.42 18.45 -15.46
N ASN A 36 -7.21 18.40 -14.91
CA ASN A 36 -6.42 17.17 -14.68
C ASN A 36 -6.63 16.61 -13.27
N GLN A 37 -7.60 17.11 -12.50
CA GLN A 37 -7.92 16.51 -11.21
C GLN A 37 -8.51 15.12 -11.39
N ALA A 38 -8.12 14.19 -10.51
CA ALA A 38 -8.56 12.80 -10.52
C ALA A 38 -8.33 12.06 -11.85
N THR A 39 -7.24 12.36 -12.57
CA THR A 39 -6.90 11.75 -13.88
C THR A 39 -5.65 10.89 -13.87
N ASP A 40 -4.81 10.98 -12.84
CA ASP A 40 -3.46 10.41 -12.81
C ASP A 40 -2.50 10.99 -13.87
N ASP A 41 -2.88 12.05 -14.59
CA ASP A 41 -2.06 12.67 -15.66
C ASP A 41 -0.69 13.17 -15.18
N HIS A 42 -0.50 13.31 -13.87
CA HIS A 42 0.76 13.70 -13.26
C HIS A 42 1.76 12.54 -13.15
N LEU A 43 1.30 11.29 -13.27
CA LEU A 43 2.12 10.10 -13.12
C LEU A 43 2.89 9.80 -14.40
N SER A 44 4.16 9.44 -14.27
CA SER A 44 5.03 9.04 -15.38
C SER A 44 5.74 7.73 -15.06
N SER A 45 5.91 6.88 -16.08
CA SER A 45 6.77 5.69 -15.95
C SER A 45 8.23 6.07 -16.13
N LYS A 46 9.03 5.87 -15.06
CA LYS A 46 10.48 6.08 -15.06
C LYS A 46 11.15 4.94 -14.29
N SER A 47 12.43 4.64 -14.60
CA SER A 47 13.23 3.77 -13.76
C SER A 47 13.68 4.50 -12.49
N LEU A 48 13.99 3.76 -11.42
CA LEU A 48 14.43 4.35 -10.16
C LEU A 48 15.75 5.11 -10.29
N SER A 49 16.62 4.76 -11.25
CA SER A 49 17.87 5.47 -11.55
C SER A 49 17.66 6.86 -12.16
N GLU A 50 16.47 7.14 -12.71
CA GLU A 50 16.17 8.39 -13.41
C GLU A 50 15.31 9.36 -12.60
N ILE A 51 14.83 8.93 -11.41
CA ILE A 51 13.93 9.75 -10.59
C ILE A 51 14.64 10.96 -9.99
N LYS A 52 13.89 12.05 -9.87
CA LYS A 52 14.31 13.30 -9.24
C LYS A 52 13.23 13.79 -8.29
N ASP A 53 13.64 14.63 -7.36
CA ASP A 53 12.70 15.32 -6.47
C ASP A 53 11.67 16.11 -7.30
N GLY A 54 10.41 15.93 -6.94
CA GLY A 54 9.26 16.51 -7.64
C GLY A 54 8.65 15.60 -8.72
N ASP A 55 9.30 14.51 -9.11
CA ASP A 55 8.68 13.53 -10.03
C ASP A 55 7.48 12.86 -9.38
N CYS A 56 6.51 12.51 -10.22
CA CYS A 56 5.38 11.67 -9.84
C CYS A 56 5.42 10.40 -10.68
N LEU A 57 5.38 9.25 -10.03
CA LEU A 57 5.71 7.96 -10.63
C LEU A 57 4.53 6.99 -10.66
N LEU A 58 4.47 6.21 -11.72
CA LEU A 58 3.80 4.92 -11.80
C LEU A 58 4.89 3.88 -12.07
N LEU A 59 5.14 2.99 -11.12
CA LEU A 59 6.28 2.07 -11.16
C LEU A 59 5.87 0.66 -10.75
N GLU A 60 6.22 -0.32 -11.58
CA GLU A 60 6.21 -1.73 -11.19
C GLU A 60 7.48 -2.09 -10.44
N CYS A 61 7.34 -2.65 -9.24
CA CYS A 61 8.45 -2.95 -8.35
C CYS A 61 8.16 -4.14 -7.43
N LYS A 62 9.17 -4.55 -6.67
CA LYS A 62 9.04 -5.55 -5.60
C LYS A 62 9.38 -4.93 -4.26
N VAL A 63 8.72 -5.38 -3.22
CA VAL A 63 9.10 -5.04 -1.84
C VAL A 63 10.48 -5.61 -1.55
N PHE A 64 11.44 -4.76 -1.21
CA PHE A 64 12.82 -5.13 -0.93
C PHE A 64 13.11 -5.24 0.57
N SER A 65 12.50 -4.39 1.39
CA SER A 65 12.63 -4.46 2.84
C SER A 65 11.25 -4.53 3.51
N LYS A 66 11.21 -5.17 4.68
CA LYS A 66 9.96 -5.25 5.46
C LYS A 66 9.53 -3.86 5.93
N PRO A 67 8.24 -3.50 5.79
CA PRO A 67 7.73 -2.25 6.32
C PRO A 67 7.98 -2.11 7.82
N HIS A 68 8.35 -0.91 8.23
CA HIS A 68 8.58 -0.59 9.63
C HIS A 68 7.98 0.77 9.99
N THR A 69 7.58 0.89 11.25
CA THR A 69 7.01 2.12 11.78
C THR A 69 8.09 2.99 12.40
N ILE A 70 8.04 4.29 12.14
CA ILE A 70 8.85 5.28 12.84
C ILE A 70 7.99 6.15 13.77
N LYS A 71 8.64 6.98 14.59
CA LYS A 71 7.98 7.95 15.46
C LYS A 71 7.02 8.83 14.63
N GLY A 72 5.78 8.98 15.08
CA GLY A 72 4.71 9.67 14.35
C GLY A 72 3.79 8.73 13.56
N GLY A 73 4.05 7.42 13.58
CA GLY A 73 3.16 6.43 12.96
C GLY A 73 3.32 6.26 11.46
N HIS A 74 4.33 6.88 10.85
CA HIS A 74 4.64 6.74 9.43
C HIS A 74 5.23 5.35 9.15
N ARG A 75 4.94 4.80 7.97
CA ARG A 75 5.45 3.51 7.49
C ARG A 75 6.47 3.73 6.40
N PHE A 76 7.63 3.09 6.56
CA PHE A 76 8.69 3.10 5.56
C PHE A 76 9.06 1.68 5.17
N PHE A 77 9.37 1.49 3.89
CA PHE A 77 9.95 0.27 3.33
C PHE A 77 10.71 0.61 2.06
N ASP A 78 11.53 -0.29 1.58
CA ASP A 78 12.25 -0.11 0.33
C ASP A 78 11.60 -0.97 -0.76
N VAL A 79 11.64 -0.46 -1.98
CA VAL A 79 11.21 -1.17 -3.19
C VAL A 79 12.35 -1.27 -4.16
N GLN A 80 12.34 -2.33 -4.97
CA GLN A 80 13.30 -2.58 -6.03
C GLN A 80 12.59 -2.64 -7.37
N ASP A 81 13.09 -1.92 -8.37
CA ASP A 81 12.59 -1.98 -9.73
C ASP A 81 13.17 -3.20 -10.51
N LYS A 82 12.74 -3.34 -11.77
CA LYS A 82 13.20 -4.41 -12.65
C LYS A 82 14.71 -4.36 -12.98
N ASN A 83 15.34 -3.19 -12.82
CA ASN A 83 16.76 -2.98 -13.08
C ASN A 83 17.64 -3.33 -11.87
N GLY A 84 17.01 -3.54 -10.71
CA GLY A 84 17.70 -3.81 -9.44
C GLY A 84 17.97 -2.54 -8.62
N ASP A 85 17.56 -1.36 -9.09
CA ASP A 85 17.66 -0.13 -8.33
C ASP A 85 16.69 -0.11 -7.17
N ILE A 86 17.11 0.48 -6.06
CA ILE A 86 16.34 0.46 -4.79
C ILE A 86 16.06 1.87 -4.36
N THR A 87 14.83 2.13 -3.90
CA THR A 87 14.46 3.40 -3.29
C THR A 87 13.48 3.20 -2.14
N LYS A 88 13.40 4.22 -1.30
CA LYS A 88 12.51 4.23 -0.14
C LYS A 88 11.09 4.65 -0.51
N CYS A 89 10.11 3.96 0.05
CA CYS A 89 8.70 4.33 0.00
C CYS A 89 8.19 4.71 1.39
N ALA A 90 7.26 5.65 1.43
CA ALA A 90 6.62 6.11 2.66
C ALA A 90 5.10 6.15 2.53
N ALA A 91 4.39 5.62 3.54
CA ALA A 91 2.99 5.88 3.78
C ALA A 91 2.85 6.69 5.08
N PHE A 92 2.45 7.94 4.96
CA PHE A 92 2.41 8.88 6.08
C PHE A 92 1.15 8.73 6.94
N GLU A 93 1.21 9.20 8.19
CA GLU A 93 0.10 9.08 9.16
C GLU A 93 -1.27 9.54 8.63
N PRO A 94 -1.40 10.66 7.90
CA PRO A 94 -2.70 11.12 7.40
C PRO A 94 -3.45 10.09 6.54
N THR A 95 -2.76 9.08 5.98
CA THR A 95 -3.37 8.03 5.15
C THR A 95 -4.14 6.97 5.95
N LYS A 96 -4.21 7.08 7.28
CA LYS A 96 -5.03 6.23 8.18
C LYS A 96 -4.81 4.72 7.94
N ASP A 97 -5.89 3.98 7.62
CA ASP A 97 -5.84 2.53 7.44
C ASP A 97 -5.01 2.08 6.24
N PHE A 98 -4.79 2.94 5.24
CA PHE A 98 -3.92 2.62 4.12
C PHE A 98 -2.50 2.24 4.56
N ARG A 99 -1.93 2.94 5.56
CA ARG A 99 -0.62 2.58 6.11
C ARG A 99 -0.62 1.25 6.86
N ASN A 100 -1.77 0.84 7.45
CA ASN A 100 -1.89 -0.47 8.11
C ASN A 100 -1.84 -1.61 7.07
N ILE A 101 -2.39 -1.37 5.87
CA ILE A 101 -2.28 -2.30 4.74
C ILE A 101 -0.81 -2.47 4.32
N VAL A 102 -0.03 -1.38 4.35
CA VAL A 102 1.41 -1.43 4.06
C VAL A 102 2.16 -2.31 5.06
N ASP A 103 1.75 -2.37 6.34
CA ASP A 103 2.39 -3.23 7.35
C ASP A 103 2.31 -4.74 7.02
N ASP A 104 1.29 -5.14 6.26
CA ASP A 104 1.07 -6.54 5.87
C ASP A 104 1.88 -6.97 4.63
N LEU A 105 2.62 -6.04 3.99
CA LEU A 105 3.52 -6.36 2.88
C LEU A 105 4.73 -7.17 3.36
N GLU A 106 5.16 -8.12 2.53
CA GLU A 106 6.35 -8.93 2.78
C GLU A 106 7.37 -8.78 1.65
N ILE A 107 8.63 -9.06 1.96
CA ILE A 107 9.72 -9.00 1.00
C ILE A 107 9.43 -9.94 -0.18
N GLY A 108 9.51 -9.40 -1.39
CA GLY A 108 9.24 -10.12 -2.63
C GLY A 108 7.82 -9.96 -3.18
N ASP A 109 6.89 -9.34 -2.45
CA ASP A 109 5.59 -8.96 -3.01
C ASP A 109 5.77 -8.03 -4.21
N SER A 110 5.00 -8.26 -5.27
CA SER A 110 5.07 -7.42 -6.48
C SER A 110 3.95 -6.39 -6.49
N LEU A 111 4.31 -5.15 -6.74
CA LEU A 111 3.46 -3.98 -6.67
C LEU A 111 3.53 -3.14 -7.95
N ILE A 112 2.43 -2.47 -8.29
CA ILE A 112 2.47 -1.20 -9.03
C ILE A 112 2.24 -0.10 -8.01
N ILE A 113 3.17 0.83 -7.87
CA ILE A 113 3.06 1.96 -6.96
C ILE A 113 2.84 3.25 -7.74
N CYS A 114 2.01 4.14 -7.16
CA CYS A 114 1.86 5.53 -7.60
C CYS A 114 2.27 6.43 -6.44
N GLY A 115 3.08 7.44 -6.73
CA GLY A 115 3.55 8.33 -5.68
C GLY A 115 4.44 9.45 -6.19
N SER A 116 4.66 10.44 -5.34
CA SER A 116 5.54 11.58 -5.63
C SER A 116 6.88 11.43 -4.91
N VAL A 117 7.95 11.83 -5.59
CA VAL A 117 9.32 11.78 -5.05
C VAL A 117 9.62 13.06 -4.29
N SER A 118 10.06 12.91 -3.06
CA SER A 118 10.58 14.00 -2.23
C SER A 118 11.68 13.49 -1.32
N ASN A 119 12.81 14.17 -1.26
CA ASN A 119 13.98 13.79 -0.47
C ASN A 119 14.37 12.32 -0.72
N ASN A 120 14.45 11.93 -1.98
CA ASN A 120 14.78 10.56 -2.41
C ASN A 120 13.88 9.48 -1.81
N THR A 121 12.62 9.82 -1.53
CA THR A 121 11.60 8.92 -0.99
C THR A 121 10.33 9.03 -1.82
N ILE A 122 9.72 7.92 -2.18
CA ILE A 122 8.43 7.90 -2.86
C ILE A 122 7.32 7.97 -1.81
N ASN A 123 6.58 9.07 -1.80
CA ASN A 123 5.40 9.25 -0.98
C ASN A 123 4.23 8.55 -1.65
N LEU A 124 3.77 7.45 -1.10
CA LEU A 124 2.73 6.62 -1.69
C LEU A 124 1.39 7.37 -1.77
N GLU A 125 0.83 7.37 -2.97
CA GLU A 125 -0.53 7.86 -3.25
C GLU A 125 -1.54 6.72 -3.34
N LYS A 126 -1.17 5.63 -3.99
CA LYS A 126 -1.90 4.35 -4.09
C LYS A 126 -0.97 3.26 -4.57
N PHE A 127 -1.36 2.01 -4.40
CA PHE A 127 -0.64 0.88 -4.99
C PHE A 127 -1.58 -0.25 -5.36
N GLN A 128 -1.16 -1.08 -6.32
CA GLN A 128 -1.81 -2.33 -6.67
C GLN A 128 -0.92 -3.49 -6.26
N LEU A 129 -1.49 -4.50 -5.62
CA LEU A 129 -0.85 -5.79 -5.45
C LEU A 129 -1.03 -6.62 -6.72
N ILE A 130 0.10 -7.03 -7.33
CA ILE A 130 0.14 -7.87 -8.53
C ILE A 130 0.36 -9.32 -8.15
N ASN A 131 1.26 -9.56 -7.19
CA ASN A 131 1.59 -10.89 -6.72
C ASN A 131 1.99 -10.86 -5.24
N LEU A 132 1.63 -11.91 -4.52
CA LEU A 132 1.96 -12.10 -3.11
C LEU A 132 2.88 -13.32 -2.97
N VAL A 133 3.96 -13.17 -2.21
CA VAL A 133 4.78 -14.31 -1.81
C VAL A 133 4.08 -15.10 -0.71
N PRO A 134 4.28 -16.43 -0.63
CA PRO A 134 3.72 -17.25 0.45
C PRO A 134 4.16 -16.73 1.84
N ARG A 135 3.22 -16.56 2.75
CA ARG A 135 3.48 -16.15 4.15
C ARG A 135 3.84 -17.36 4.99
N LEU A 136 5.12 -17.72 5.01
CA LEU A 136 5.59 -18.88 5.74
C LEU A 136 5.75 -18.58 7.23
N ILE A 137 4.93 -19.21 8.05
CA ILE A 137 5.00 -19.14 9.50
C ILE A 137 5.42 -20.46 10.12
N LYS A 138 6.05 -20.36 11.29
CA LYS A 138 6.36 -21.53 12.10
C LYS A 138 5.08 -21.96 12.81
N PRO A 139 4.63 -23.22 12.62
CA PRO A 139 3.49 -23.72 13.36
C PRO A 139 3.80 -23.81 14.85
N SER A 140 2.77 -24.03 15.66
CA SER A 140 2.93 -24.26 17.09
C SER A 140 3.84 -25.48 17.34
N ASN A 141 4.56 -25.43 18.46
CA ASN A 141 5.45 -26.53 18.85
C ASN A 141 4.69 -27.87 18.89
N PRO A 142 5.30 -28.98 18.41
CA PRO A 142 4.66 -30.29 18.41
C PRO A 142 4.14 -30.70 19.80
N LEU A 143 3.02 -31.38 19.82
CA LEU A 143 2.51 -32.02 21.04
C LEU A 143 3.21 -33.37 21.24
N CYS A 144 3.71 -33.59 22.45
CA CYS A 144 4.24 -34.87 22.84
C CYS A 144 3.10 -35.89 23.08
N LYS A 145 3.35 -37.17 22.88
CA LYS A 145 2.41 -38.27 23.18
C LYS A 145 1.91 -38.23 24.64
N CYS A 146 2.69 -37.64 25.55
CA CYS A 146 2.28 -37.45 26.94
C CYS A 146 1.36 -36.22 27.19
N GLY A 147 0.90 -35.52 26.12
CA GLY A 147 0.00 -34.37 26.18
C GLY A 147 0.70 -33.03 26.46
N GLN A 148 2.00 -33.02 26.71
CA GLN A 148 2.76 -31.77 26.93
C GLN A 148 3.25 -31.16 25.63
N ARG A 149 3.28 -29.83 25.54
CA ARG A 149 3.93 -29.13 24.42
C ARG A 149 5.45 -29.27 24.55
N THR A 150 6.09 -29.56 23.42
CA THR A 150 7.54 -29.63 23.33
C THR A 150 8.18 -28.24 23.30
N HIS A 151 9.45 -28.17 23.62
CA HIS A 151 10.25 -26.96 23.59
C HIS A 151 11.45 -27.13 22.67
N SER A 152 11.86 -26.05 21.99
CA SER A 152 13.08 -26.08 21.16
C SER A 152 14.31 -26.30 22.03
N SER A 153 15.19 -27.19 21.61
CA SER A 153 16.44 -27.51 22.28
C SER A 153 17.62 -27.13 21.40
N GLY A 154 18.18 -25.91 21.65
CA GLY A 154 19.33 -25.37 20.92
C GLY A 154 19.02 -24.72 19.56
N LYS A 155 20.05 -24.05 19.01
CA LYS A 155 19.90 -23.14 17.84
C LYS A 155 19.56 -23.84 16.52
N ASN A 156 19.82 -25.17 16.39
CA ASN A 156 19.66 -25.91 15.10
C ASN A 156 18.99 -27.27 15.23
N SER A 157 18.27 -27.55 16.31
CA SER A 157 17.96 -28.93 16.58
C SER A 157 16.49 -29.21 16.75
N TYR A 158 16.19 -30.22 17.40
CA TYR A 158 14.93 -30.89 17.62
C TYR A 158 14.09 -30.20 18.72
N TYR A 159 12.85 -30.58 18.80
CA TYR A 159 11.98 -30.25 19.92
C TYR A 159 12.02 -31.40 20.95
N ARG A 160 12.06 -31.05 22.22
CA ARG A 160 12.09 -32.00 23.32
C ARG A 160 10.96 -31.77 24.30
N CYS A 161 10.37 -32.87 24.76
CA CYS A 161 9.40 -32.81 25.85
C CYS A 161 10.12 -32.70 27.19
N LYS A 162 9.74 -31.70 28.02
CA LYS A 162 10.34 -31.58 29.37
C LYS A 162 9.92 -32.67 30.32
N LYS A 163 8.74 -33.30 30.11
CA LYS A 163 8.20 -34.34 31.00
C LYS A 163 8.80 -35.71 30.76
N CYS A 164 8.82 -36.17 29.51
CA CYS A 164 9.29 -37.53 29.16
C CYS A 164 10.60 -37.58 28.38
N GLY A 165 11.15 -36.44 27.99
CA GLY A 165 12.44 -36.37 27.30
C GLY A 165 12.38 -36.71 25.81
N GLU A 166 11.22 -37.10 25.27
CA GLU A 166 11.06 -37.51 23.87
C GLU A 166 11.40 -36.38 22.90
N LYS A 167 12.05 -36.74 21.79
CA LYS A 167 12.53 -35.79 20.77
C LYS A 167 11.60 -35.80 19.54
N TYR A 168 11.41 -34.64 18.98
CA TYR A 168 10.58 -34.43 17.78
C TYR A 168 11.36 -33.59 16.77
N ASP A 169 11.15 -33.87 15.50
CA ASP A 169 11.73 -33.07 14.43
C ASP A 169 11.16 -31.65 14.40
N ARG A 170 11.90 -30.76 13.79
CA ARG A 170 11.46 -29.38 13.57
C ARG A 170 10.23 -29.38 12.66
N PRO A 171 9.10 -28.79 13.10
CA PRO A 171 7.93 -28.71 12.25
C PRO A 171 8.24 -27.91 10.99
N LYS A 172 7.75 -28.40 9.85
CA LYS A 172 7.83 -27.66 8.58
C LYS A 172 7.06 -26.35 8.71
N LEU A 173 7.55 -25.33 8.03
CA LEU A 173 6.80 -24.08 7.91
C LEU A 173 5.47 -24.36 7.20
N ILE A 174 4.44 -23.68 7.63
CA ILE A 174 3.11 -23.71 7.01
C ILE A 174 2.80 -22.36 6.41
N GLU A 175 2.03 -22.35 5.35
CA GLU A 175 1.54 -21.13 4.75
C GLU A 175 0.43 -20.55 5.65
N ALA A 176 0.55 -19.27 5.96
CA ALA A 176 -0.45 -18.52 6.70
C ALA A 176 -1.35 -17.77 5.73
N ASP A 177 -2.62 -17.67 6.09
CA ASP A 177 -3.55 -16.80 5.38
C ASP A 177 -3.09 -15.34 5.48
N THR A 178 -3.26 -14.61 4.39
CA THR A 178 -3.08 -13.17 4.34
C THR A 178 -4.41 -12.47 4.16
N LYS A 179 -4.54 -11.27 4.72
CA LYS A 179 -5.70 -10.41 4.51
C LYS A 179 -5.59 -9.58 3.23
N LEU A 180 -4.40 -9.61 2.61
CA LEU A 180 -4.15 -8.88 1.39
C LEU A 180 -4.76 -9.60 0.19
N GLU A 181 -5.38 -8.84 -0.70
CA GLU A 181 -5.97 -9.29 -1.96
C GLU A 181 -5.24 -8.64 -3.13
N LEU A 182 -5.22 -9.31 -4.27
CA LEU A 182 -4.64 -8.77 -5.51
C LEU A 182 -5.56 -7.69 -6.10
N LYS A 183 -5.45 -6.48 -5.58
CA LYS A 183 -6.26 -5.31 -5.97
C LYS A 183 -5.51 -3.99 -5.74
N TRP A 184 -6.13 -2.91 -6.17
CA TRP A 184 -5.69 -1.57 -5.82
C TRP A 184 -6.04 -1.21 -4.36
N TYR A 185 -5.16 -0.43 -3.74
CA TYR A 185 -5.33 0.16 -2.41
C TYR A 185 -5.03 1.65 -2.48
N GLU A 186 -5.88 2.46 -1.87
CA GLU A 186 -5.73 3.92 -1.80
C GLU A 186 -6.05 4.45 -0.40
N PRO A 187 -5.52 5.62 -0.03
CA PRO A 187 -5.91 6.29 1.20
C PRO A 187 -7.37 6.78 1.13
N PRO A 188 -7.99 7.08 2.29
CA PRO A 188 -9.32 7.66 2.33
C PRO A 188 -9.36 8.99 1.57
N ALA A 189 -10.54 9.38 1.07
CA ALA A 189 -10.74 10.58 0.28
C ALA A 189 -10.15 11.86 0.94
N SER A 190 -10.17 11.95 2.27
CA SER A 190 -9.61 13.07 3.02
C SER A 190 -8.09 13.19 2.96
N ALA A 191 -7.38 12.11 2.59
CA ALA A 191 -5.92 12.06 2.52
C ALA A 191 -5.41 11.79 1.09
N ARG A 192 -6.31 11.65 0.12
CA ARG A 192 -5.97 11.43 -1.28
C ARG A 192 -5.57 12.77 -1.93
N ARG A 193 -4.56 12.71 -2.80
CA ARG A 193 -4.17 13.88 -3.59
C ARG A 193 -5.23 14.19 -4.66
N HIS A 194 -5.42 15.49 -4.94
CA HIS A 194 -6.44 15.95 -5.91
C HIS A 194 -6.23 15.43 -7.32
N LEU A 195 -4.99 15.14 -7.73
CA LEU A 195 -4.65 14.63 -9.06
C LEU A 195 -4.86 13.13 -9.20
N THR A 196 -4.86 12.38 -8.08
CA THR A 196 -4.96 10.91 -8.08
C THR A 196 -6.37 10.46 -8.43
N THR A 197 -6.48 9.62 -9.47
CA THR A 197 -7.75 8.96 -9.83
C THR A 197 -8.21 8.03 -8.70
N PRO A 198 -9.41 8.24 -8.15
CA PRO A 198 -10.00 7.29 -7.21
C PRO A 198 -10.13 5.91 -7.82
N ILE A 199 -9.91 4.84 -7.02
CA ILE A 199 -10.07 3.46 -7.49
C ILE A 199 -11.47 3.22 -8.05
N SER A 200 -12.50 3.82 -7.46
CA SER A 200 -13.88 3.71 -7.92
C SER A 200 -14.13 4.28 -9.34
N LEU A 201 -13.23 5.10 -9.86
CA LEU A 201 -13.29 5.69 -11.20
C LEU A 201 -12.28 5.05 -12.17
N MET A 202 -11.41 4.17 -11.71
CA MET A 202 -10.48 3.41 -12.56
C MET A 202 -11.29 2.36 -13.35
N ARG A 203 -11.12 2.34 -14.68
CA ARG A 203 -11.78 1.40 -15.61
C ARG A 203 -10.87 0.25 -15.97
#